data_ce6fa0b564e49521448d97d58ead1718
#
_entry.id   ce6fa0b564e49521448d97d58ead1718
#
_cell.length_a   1.000
_cell.length_b   1.000
_cell.length_c   1.000
_cell.angle_alpha   90.00
_cell.angle_beta   90.00
_cell.angle_gamma   90.00
#
_symmetry.space_group_name_H-M   'P 1'
#
loop_
_entity.id
_entity.type
_entity.pdbx_description
1 polymer ?
#
loop_
_entity_poly.entity_id
_entity_poly.type
_entity_poly.pdbx_seq_one_letter_code
_entity_poly.pdbx_strand_id
1 'polypeptide(L)'
;MRNPPAVVDVVVPVYKGLAETRACLQSVLRAAGRTRPRLIVVNDASPDSRLTDWLRQLAGAGHIILLENPANLGFPASANRGMAYGPAHDVVLLNSDALVFDGWLDRLAAAAYSAPDIATATPFSNNATICSYPALNADNPLPADIAPAALDALLARINAGRTCDIPTAVGFCMYIRRDALAAAGDFDVAAFGR
;
A
#
# COMPACT_ATOMS: atom_id res chain seq x y z
N MET A 1 22.34 11.94 -3.04
CA MET A 1 20.99 11.31 -2.93
C MET A 1 21.14 9.98 -2.22
N ARG A 2 20.21 9.64 -1.32
CA ARG A 2 20.18 8.29 -0.72
C ARG A 2 19.59 7.32 -1.74
N ASN A 3 20.07 6.09 -1.76
CA ASN A 3 19.47 5.04 -2.60
C ASN A 3 18.18 4.51 -1.96
N PRO A 4 17.18 4.13 -2.77
CA PRO A 4 16.01 3.42 -2.27
C PRO A 4 16.41 2.14 -1.51
N PRO A 5 15.68 1.76 -0.44
CA PRO A 5 15.98 0.56 0.32
C PRO A 5 15.69 -0.72 -0.48
N ALA A 6 16.40 -1.80 -0.14
CA ALA A 6 16.17 -3.11 -0.76
C ALA A 6 14.91 -3.83 -0.22
N VAL A 7 14.43 -3.44 0.97
CA VAL A 7 13.27 -4.01 1.64
C VAL A 7 12.36 -2.88 2.13
N VAL A 8 11.06 -3.03 1.91
CA VAL A 8 10.02 -2.08 2.34
C VAL A 8 8.90 -2.83 3.03
N ASP A 9 8.39 -2.28 4.12
CA ASP A 9 7.25 -2.82 4.84
C ASP A 9 5.95 -2.44 4.11
N VAL A 10 5.24 -3.43 3.60
CA VAL A 10 3.91 -3.23 3.01
C VAL A 10 2.86 -3.56 4.06
N VAL A 11 2.25 -2.53 4.61
CA VAL A 11 1.23 -2.63 5.68
C VAL A 11 -0.15 -2.63 5.06
N VAL A 12 -0.92 -3.69 5.30
CA VAL A 12 -2.27 -3.87 4.79
C VAL A 12 -3.24 -4.04 5.96
N PRO A 13 -3.95 -2.97 6.37
CA PRO A 13 -5.06 -3.09 7.31
C PRO A 13 -6.25 -3.81 6.65
N VAL A 14 -6.83 -4.79 7.36
CA VAL A 14 -7.90 -5.65 6.84
C VAL A 14 -9.03 -5.73 7.84
N TYR A 15 -10.28 -5.51 7.38
CA TYR A 15 -11.48 -5.67 8.19
C TYR A 15 -12.52 -6.57 7.54
N LYS A 16 -12.82 -6.36 6.24
CA LYS A 16 -13.81 -7.11 5.46
C LYS A 16 -13.30 -7.32 4.03
N GLY A 17 -14.03 -8.11 3.23
CA GLY A 17 -13.74 -8.26 1.81
C GLY A 17 -12.75 -9.40 1.54
N LEU A 18 -13.17 -10.66 1.78
CA LEU A 18 -12.31 -11.84 1.57
C LEU A 18 -11.77 -11.94 0.14
N ALA A 19 -12.62 -11.69 -0.87
CA ALA A 19 -12.22 -11.84 -2.27
C ALA A 19 -11.22 -10.75 -2.68
N GLU A 20 -11.50 -9.50 -2.33
CA GLU A 20 -10.67 -8.32 -2.58
C GLU A 20 -9.33 -8.44 -1.85
N THR A 21 -9.36 -8.78 -0.57
CA THR A 21 -8.14 -9.00 0.22
C THR A 21 -7.28 -10.12 -0.36
N ARG A 22 -7.89 -11.21 -0.81
CA ARG A 22 -7.14 -12.28 -1.50
C ARG A 22 -6.47 -11.79 -2.77
N ALA A 23 -7.21 -11.06 -3.60
CA ALA A 23 -6.66 -10.51 -4.85
C ALA A 23 -5.51 -9.52 -4.56
N CYS A 24 -5.68 -8.64 -3.59
CA CYS A 24 -4.66 -7.68 -3.14
C CYS A 24 -3.38 -8.41 -2.68
N LEU A 25 -3.47 -9.25 -1.65
CA LEU A 25 -2.28 -9.90 -1.08
C LEU A 25 -1.58 -10.82 -2.10
N GLN A 26 -2.36 -11.53 -2.94
CA GLN A 26 -1.78 -12.32 -4.03
C GLN A 26 -1.08 -11.47 -5.08
N SER A 27 -1.58 -10.26 -5.39
CA SER A 27 -0.91 -9.34 -6.31
C SER A 27 0.44 -8.89 -5.76
N VAL A 28 0.52 -8.55 -4.46
CA VAL A 28 1.79 -8.17 -3.79
C VAL A 28 2.78 -9.33 -3.81
N LEU A 29 2.33 -10.56 -3.48
CA LEU A 29 3.18 -11.75 -3.41
C LEU A 29 3.71 -12.21 -4.78
N ARG A 30 2.98 -11.91 -5.87
CA ARG A 30 3.36 -12.30 -7.24
C ARG A 30 4.16 -11.23 -7.98
N ALA A 31 4.00 -9.96 -7.60
CA ALA A 31 4.62 -8.86 -8.32
C ALA A 31 6.15 -8.96 -8.27
N ALA A 32 6.78 -9.01 -9.44
CA ALA A 32 8.22 -9.01 -9.57
C ALA A 32 8.78 -7.59 -9.38
N GLY A 33 9.97 -7.50 -8.79
CA GLY A 33 10.66 -6.23 -8.55
C GLY A 33 12.02 -6.43 -7.88
N ARG A 34 12.82 -5.37 -7.82
CA ARG A 34 14.12 -5.37 -7.12
C ARG A 34 13.94 -5.12 -5.63
N THR A 35 13.02 -4.20 -5.28
CA THR A 35 12.65 -3.91 -3.91
C THR A 35 11.73 -5.01 -3.40
N ARG A 36 12.11 -5.63 -2.29
CA ARG A 36 11.34 -6.75 -1.71
C ARG A 36 10.29 -6.24 -0.74
N PRO A 37 9.02 -6.59 -0.91
CA PRO A 37 8.00 -6.32 0.09
C PRO A 37 8.18 -7.26 1.29
N ARG A 38 8.12 -6.69 2.52
CA ARG A 38 7.85 -7.44 3.74
C ARG A 38 6.38 -7.19 4.09
N LEU A 39 5.53 -8.17 3.83
CA LEU A 39 4.08 -8.00 3.89
C LEU A 39 3.57 -8.16 5.32
N ILE A 40 3.07 -7.08 5.90
CA ILE A 40 2.51 -7.00 7.25
C ILE A 40 1.01 -6.76 7.14
N VAL A 41 0.23 -7.74 7.51
CA VAL A 41 -1.25 -7.68 7.48
C VAL A 41 -1.77 -7.46 8.89
N VAL A 42 -2.60 -6.43 9.06
CA VAL A 42 -3.24 -6.14 10.34
C VAL A 42 -4.72 -6.50 10.23
N ASN A 43 -5.10 -7.64 10.79
CA ASN A 43 -6.51 -8.05 10.90
C ASN A 43 -7.17 -7.25 12.03
N ASP A 44 -8.02 -6.31 11.66
CA ASP A 44 -8.70 -5.40 12.59
C ASP A 44 -9.99 -6.03 13.16
N ALA A 45 -9.85 -7.21 13.76
CA ALA A 45 -10.94 -8.02 14.29
C ALA A 45 -12.05 -8.25 13.25
N SER A 46 -11.67 -8.77 12.07
CA SER A 46 -12.62 -9.09 11.01
C SER A 46 -13.79 -9.95 11.51
N PRO A 47 -15.05 -9.59 11.22
CA PRO A 47 -16.20 -10.41 11.53
C PRO A 47 -16.34 -11.66 10.62
N ASP A 48 -15.61 -11.72 9.51
CA ASP A 48 -15.57 -12.89 8.62
C ASP A 48 -14.48 -13.87 9.07
N SER A 49 -14.90 -14.96 9.72
CA SER A 49 -13.98 -16.01 10.18
C SER A 49 -13.19 -16.64 9.03
N ARG A 50 -13.77 -16.77 7.83
CA ARG A 50 -13.09 -17.33 6.65
C ARG A 50 -11.90 -16.46 6.23
N LEU A 51 -12.03 -15.12 6.35
CA LEU A 51 -10.94 -14.20 6.09
C LEU A 51 -9.85 -14.37 7.13
N THR A 52 -10.20 -14.37 8.41
CA THR A 52 -9.26 -14.57 9.52
C THR A 52 -8.51 -15.90 9.40
N ASP A 53 -9.22 -17.01 9.13
CA ASP A 53 -8.60 -18.32 9.01
C ASP A 53 -7.64 -18.40 7.81
N TRP A 54 -8.01 -17.77 6.68
CA TRP A 54 -7.14 -17.71 5.51
C TRP A 54 -5.88 -16.86 5.78
N LEU A 55 -5.99 -15.75 6.48
CA LEU A 55 -4.83 -14.93 6.88
C LEU A 55 -3.88 -15.70 7.80
N ARG A 56 -4.42 -16.45 8.76
CA ARG A 56 -3.64 -17.32 9.64
C ARG A 56 -2.92 -18.43 8.88
N GLN A 57 -3.56 -19.01 7.85
CA GLN A 57 -2.91 -19.99 6.97
C GLN A 57 -1.73 -19.38 6.21
N LEU A 58 -1.89 -18.16 5.65
CA LEU A 58 -0.81 -17.46 4.97
C LEU A 58 0.35 -17.14 5.93
N ALA A 59 0.06 -16.74 7.15
CA ALA A 59 1.07 -16.46 8.16
C ALA A 59 1.80 -17.75 8.58
N GLY A 60 1.07 -18.85 8.80
CA GLY A 60 1.66 -20.17 9.10
C GLY A 60 2.55 -20.71 7.98
N ALA A 61 2.27 -20.36 6.73
CA ALA A 61 3.12 -20.66 5.58
C ALA A 61 4.31 -19.69 5.40
N GLY A 62 4.44 -18.65 6.22
CA GLY A 62 5.53 -17.69 6.15
C GLY A 62 5.41 -16.65 5.04
N HIS A 63 4.24 -16.52 4.42
CA HIS A 63 4.02 -15.56 3.33
C HIS A 63 3.79 -14.14 3.83
N ILE A 64 3.23 -13.98 5.04
CA ILE A 64 2.90 -12.70 5.65
C ILE A 64 3.28 -12.69 7.13
N ILE A 65 3.44 -11.49 7.66
CA ILE A 65 3.41 -11.23 9.10
C ILE A 65 1.98 -10.82 9.44
N LEU A 66 1.30 -11.56 10.31
CA LEU A 66 -0.07 -11.28 10.72
C LEU A 66 -0.10 -10.67 12.10
N LEU A 67 -0.72 -9.50 12.23
CA LEU A 67 -1.06 -8.85 13.47
C LEU A 67 -2.59 -8.88 13.63
N GLU A 68 -3.10 -9.35 14.77
CA GLU A 68 -4.54 -9.42 15.03
C GLU A 68 -4.93 -8.43 16.13
N ASN A 69 -5.84 -7.50 15.84
CA ASN A 69 -6.39 -6.60 16.85
C ASN A 69 -7.44 -7.34 17.69
N PRO A 70 -7.54 -7.05 18.98
CA PRO A 70 -8.52 -7.70 19.86
C PRO A 70 -9.96 -7.20 19.59
N ALA A 71 -10.11 -6.05 18.96
CA ALA A 71 -11.38 -5.42 18.56
C ALA A 71 -11.14 -4.57 17.30
N ASN A 72 -12.20 -4.14 16.63
CA ASN A 72 -12.09 -3.18 15.53
C ASN A 72 -11.64 -1.82 16.09
N LEU A 73 -10.40 -1.45 15.79
CA LEU A 73 -9.77 -0.19 16.20
C LEU A 73 -9.83 0.89 15.10
N GLY A 74 -10.21 0.51 13.89
CA GLY A 74 -10.26 1.39 12.72
C GLY A 74 -8.93 1.50 11.99
N PHE A 75 -8.99 2.15 10.81
CA PHE A 75 -7.85 2.25 9.90
C PHE A 75 -6.63 2.94 10.53
N PRO A 76 -6.74 4.13 11.19
CA PRO A 76 -5.53 4.80 11.72
C PRO A 76 -4.77 3.97 12.74
N ALA A 77 -5.48 3.34 13.68
CA ALA A 77 -4.85 2.51 14.71
C ALA A 77 -4.21 1.25 14.13
N SER A 78 -4.88 0.60 13.17
CA SER A 78 -4.37 -0.58 12.49
C SER A 78 -3.15 -0.25 11.63
N ALA A 79 -3.16 0.88 10.91
CA ALA A 79 -2.02 1.38 10.15
C ALA A 79 -0.82 1.66 11.06
N ASN A 80 -1.02 2.39 12.16
CA ASN A 80 0.03 2.70 13.14
C ASN A 80 0.65 1.41 13.71
N ARG A 81 -0.19 0.44 14.05
CA ARG A 81 0.30 -0.87 14.56
C ARG A 81 1.17 -1.59 13.54
N GLY A 82 0.79 -1.58 12.29
CA GLY A 82 1.58 -2.17 11.20
C GLY A 82 2.89 -1.41 10.97
N MET A 83 2.86 -0.09 10.94
CA MET A 83 4.04 0.77 10.75
C MET A 83 5.05 0.64 11.90
N ALA A 84 4.58 0.41 13.12
CA ALA A 84 5.44 0.22 14.28
C ALA A 84 6.17 -1.13 14.31
N TYR A 85 5.72 -2.12 13.52
CA TYR A 85 6.33 -3.45 13.51
C TYR A 85 7.79 -3.46 13.06
N GLY A 86 8.14 -2.62 12.09
CA GLY A 86 9.48 -2.56 11.52
C GLY A 86 10.08 -1.15 11.49
N PRO A 87 10.64 -0.64 12.62
CA PRO A 87 11.07 0.75 12.72
C PRO A 87 12.25 1.13 11.81
N ALA A 88 12.89 0.16 11.16
CA ALA A 88 14.06 0.39 10.31
C ALA A 88 13.75 0.51 8.81
N HIS A 89 12.55 0.12 8.38
CA HIS A 89 12.18 0.10 6.95
C HIS A 89 11.24 1.24 6.59
N ASP A 90 11.32 1.70 5.35
CA ASP A 90 10.27 2.51 4.77
C ASP A 90 8.96 1.71 4.73
N VAL A 91 7.85 2.41 4.61
CA VAL A 91 6.52 1.81 4.68
C VAL A 91 5.74 2.10 3.41
N VAL A 92 4.96 1.14 2.94
CA VAL A 92 3.80 1.39 2.08
C VAL A 92 2.54 1.02 2.85
N LEU A 93 1.64 1.98 3.03
CA LEU A 93 0.26 1.68 3.38
C LEU A 93 -0.49 1.29 2.11
N LEU A 94 -1.13 0.13 2.12
CA LEU A 94 -1.88 -0.40 0.97
C LEU A 94 -3.27 -0.84 1.42
N ASN A 95 -4.30 -0.34 0.75
CA ASN A 95 -5.66 -0.81 0.97
C ASN A 95 -5.81 -2.28 0.57
N SER A 96 -6.61 -3.00 1.33
CA SER A 96 -6.83 -4.44 1.13
C SER A 96 -7.64 -4.81 -0.13
N ASP A 97 -8.09 -3.84 -0.90
CA ASP A 97 -8.81 -3.98 -2.17
C ASP A 97 -8.04 -3.44 -3.39
N ALA A 98 -6.81 -2.95 -3.18
CA ALA A 98 -5.96 -2.46 -4.25
C ALA A 98 -5.19 -3.62 -4.93
N LEU A 99 -4.98 -3.49 -6.25
CA LEU A 99 -4.13 -4.41 -7.01
C LEU A 99 -2.82 -3.73 -7.42
N VAL A 100 -1.73 -4.47 -7.33
CA VAL A 100 -0.39 -4.01 -7.73
C VAL A 100 0.20 -4.94 -8.80
N PHE A 101 1.15 -4.42 -9.59
CA PHE A 101 1.74 -5.10 -10.72
C PHE A 101 3.27 -5.02 -10.69
N ASP A 102 3.96 -5.72 -11.58
CA ASP A 102 5.41 -5.80 -11.60
C ASP A 102 6.10 -4.42 -11.57
N GLY A 103 7.12 -4.30 -10.73
CA GLY A 103 7.90 -3.07 -10.55
C GLY A 103 7.18 -1.94 -9.79
N TRP A 104 5.97 -2.14 -9.29
CA TRP A 104 5.21 -1.09 -8.60
C TRP A 104 5.98 -0.48 -7.42
N LEU A 105 6.58 -1.32 -6.58
CA LEU A 105 7.32 -0.90 -5.40
C LEU A 105 8.63 -0.19 -5.76
N ASP A 106 9.30 -0.64 -6.82
CA ASP A 106 10.49 0.02 -7.36
C ASP A 106 10.17 1.44 -7.84
N ARG A 107 9.02 1.61 -8.53
CA ARG A 107 8.58 2.92 -9.02
C ARG A 107 8.26 3.88 -7.88
N LEU A 108 7.55 3.41 -6.86
CA LEU A 108 7.24 4.22 -5.67
C LEU A 108 8.51 4.61 -4.89
N ALA A 109 9.40 3.66 -4.66
CA ALA A 109 10.67 3.92 -4.00
C ALA A 109 11.53 4.91 -4.80
N ALA A 110 11.61 4.75 -6.13
CA ALA A 110 12.33 5.70 -6.98
C ALA A 110 11.73 7.11 -6.92
N ALA A 111 10.40 7.25 -6.92
CA ALA A 111 9.73 8.54 -6.76
C ALA A 111 10.02 9.18 -5.40
N ALA A 112 9.88 8.42 -4.30
CA ALA A 112 10.13 8.91 -2.95
C ALA A 112 11.59 9.34 -2.70
N TYR A 113 12.53 8.82 -3.47
CA TYR A 113 13.96 9.15 -3.38
C TYR A 113 14.47 10.03 -4.52
N SER A 114 13.59 10.55 -5.39
CA SER A 114 13.99 11.41 -6.51
C SER A 114 14.46 12.80 -6.07
N ALA A 115 14.01 13.27 -4.89
CA ALA A 115 14.50 14.50 -4.27
C ALA A 115 14.56 14.34 -2.72
N PRO A 116 15.43 15.09 -2.02
CA PRO A 116 15.65 14.92 -0.57
C PRO A 116 14.44 15.34 0.29
N ASP A 117 13.61 16.23 -0.19
CA ASP A 117 12.44 16.81 0.47
C ASP A 117 11.14 16.02 0.25
N ILE A 118 11.17 14.99 -0.58
CA ILE A 118 10.01 14.11 -0.76
C ILE A 118 9.88 13.17 0.44
N ALA A 119 8.77 13.27 1.15
CA ALA A 119 8.44 12.42 2.30
C ALA A 119 7.59 11.20 1.92
N THR A 120 6.68 11.38 0.96
CA THR A 120 5.71 10.35 0.54
C THR A 120 5.59 10.30 -0.97
N ALA A 121 5.15 9.16 -1.49
CA ALA A 121 4.77 9.01 -2.90
C ALA A 121 3.48 8.18 -3.01
N THR A 122 2.54 8.66 -3.83
CA THR A 122 1.27 7.99 -4.11
C THR A 122 1.17 7.77 -5.62
N PRO A 123 0.86 6.55 -6.10
CA PRO A 123 0.63 6.33 -7.52
C PRO A 123 -0.74 6.87 -7.93
N PHE A 124 -0.96 7.11 -9.20
CA PHE A 124 -2.32 7.25 -9.70
C PHE A 124 -3.00 5.88 -9.81
N SER A 125 -4.33 5.86 -9.79
CA SER A 125 -5.19 4.67 -9.86
C SER A 125 -6.43 4.98 -10.69
N ASN A 126 -7.22 3.97 -10.97
CA ASN A 126 -8.52 4.17 -11.60
C ASN A 126 -9.56 4.79 -10.64
N ASN A 127 -9.39 4.62 -9.32
CA ASN A 127 -10.28 5.20 -8.31
C ASN A 127 -9.49 5.58 -7.05
N ALA A 128 -9.03 6.82 -6.96
CA ALA A 128 -8.17 7.31 -5.86
C ALA A 128 -8.29 8.84 -5.67
N THR A 129 -9.48 9.38 -5.68
CA THR A 129 -9.76 10.81 -5.49
C THR A 129 -8.89 11.71 -6.40
N ILE A 130 -8.04 12.58 -5.83
CA ILE A 130 -7.13 13.45 -6.60
C ILE A 130 -6.04 12.68 -7.37
N CYS A 131 -5.83 11.41 -7.08
CA CYS A 131 -4.93 10.51 -7.81
C CYS A 131 -5.68 9.62 -8.82
N SER A 132 -6.98 9.84 -9.05
CA SER A 132 -7.75 9.13 -10.07
C SER A 132 -7.30 9.53 -11.47
N TYR A 133 -7.21 8.56 -12.39
CA TYR A 133 -6.79 8.78 -13.77
C TYR A 133 -7.67 7.94 -14.72
N PRO A 134 -8.08 8.47 -15.90
CA PRO A 134 -7.78 9.79 -16.46
C PRO A 134 -8.58 10.95 -15.87
N ALA A 135 -9.76 10.72 -15.30
CA ALA A 135 -10.57 11.78 -14.70
C ALA A 135 -10.33 11.85 -13.19
N LEU A 136 -9.94 13.03 -12.69
CA LEU A 136 -9.73 13.27 -11.25
C LEU A 136 -11.05 13.19 -10.48
N ASN A 137 -11.00 12.71 -9.24
CA ASN A 137 -12.14 12.57 -8.33
C ASN A 137 -13.30 11.75 -8.92
N ALA A 138 -12.98 10.81 -9.80
CA ALA A 138 -13.94 9.95 -10.46
C ALA A 138 -13.52 8.47 -10.34
N ASP A 139 -14.52 7.60 -10.37
CA ASP A 139 -14.29 6.18 -10.65
C ASP A 139 -14.14 6.01 -12.16
N ASN A 140 -12.95 5.59 -12.58
CA ASN A 140 -12.63 5.39 -13.99
C ASN A 140 -12.71 3.88 -14.28
N PRO A 141 -13.72 3.40 -14.99
CA PRO A 141 -13.80 1.99 -15.34
C PRO A 141 -12.58 1.58 -16.19
N LEU A 142 -12.03 0.42 -15.89
CA LEU A 142 -10.95 -0.12 -16.70
C LEU A 142 -11.46 -0.48 -18.10
N PRO A 143 -10.68 -0.25 -19.17
CA PRO A 143 -11.04 -0.68 -20.51
C PRO A 143 -11.29 -2.21 -20.55
N ALA A 144 -12.39 -2.63 -21.15
CA ALA A 144 -12.78 -4.05 -21.15
C ALA A 144 -11.86 -4.94 -22.01
N ASP A 145 -11.16 -4.34 -22.95
CA ASP A 145 -10.28 -4.99 -23.94
C ASP A 145 -8.81 -5.01 -23.51
N ILE A 146 -8.45 -4.39 -22.38
CA ILE A 146 -7.07 -4.32 -21.90
C ILE A 146 -6.98 -4.95 -20.52
N ALA A 147 -6.15 -5.98 -20.38
CA ALA A 147 -5.87 -6.55 -19.06
C ALA A 147 -5.23 -5.49 -18.13
N PRO A 148 -5.62 -5.40 -16.84
CA PRO A 148 -5.08 -4.40 -15.90
C PRO A 148 -3.55 -4.37 -15.82
N ALA A 149 -2.88 -5.52 -15.88
CA ALA A 149 -1.43 -5.61 -15.89
C ALA A 149 -0.81 -5.01 -17.17
N ALA A 150 -1.44 -5.16 -18.31
CA ALA A 150 -0.98 -4.57 -19.57
C ALA A 150 -1.16 -3.04 -19.57
N LEU A 151 -2.25 -2.56 -18.98
CA LEU A 151 -2.48 -1.12 -18.79
C LEU A 151 -1.43 -0.52 -17.82
N ASP A 152 -1.14 -1.17 -16.68
CA ASP A 152 -0.08 -0.73 -15.77
C ASP A 152 1.28 -0.65 -16.48
N ALA A 153 1.66 -1.69 -17.23
CA ALA A 153 2.92 -1.73 -17.96
C ALA A 153 3.01 -0.61 -19.03
N LEU A 154 1.92 -0.33 -19.73
CA LEU A 154 1.84 0.78 -20.69
C LEU A 154 2.04 2.12 -19.97
N LEU A 155 1.28 2.37 -18.90
CA LEU A 155 1.33 3.62 -18.14
C LEU A 155 2.70 3.81 -17.46
N ALA A 156 3.31 2.76 -16.94
CA ALA A 156 4.66 2.78 -16.38
C ALA A 156 5.71 3.20 -17.42
N ARG A 157 5.55 2.76 -18.67
CA ARG A 157 6.46 3.10 -19.77
C ARG A 157 6.31 4.55 -20.21
N ILE A 158 5.07 5.03 -20.43
CA ILE A 158 4.84 6.40 -20.94
C ILE A 158 5.07 7.47 -19.88
N ASN A 159 4.97 7.14 -18.59
CA ASN A 159 5.20 8.05 -17.48
C ASN A 159 6.50 7.76 -16.71
N ALA A 160 7.44 7.04 -17.31
CA ALA A 160 8.70 6.67 -16.66
C ALA A 160 9.43 7.90 -16.09
N GLY A 161 9.71 7.89 -14.79
CA GLY A 161 10.42 8.96 -14.07
C GLY A 161 9.63 10.27 -13.92
N ARG A 162 8.35 10.30 -14.28
CA ARG A 162 7.51 11.49 -14.10
C ARG A 162 6.86 11.49 -12.74
N THR A 163 6.98 12.61 -12.03
CA THR A 163 6.32 12.89 -10.76
C THR A 163 5.67 14.28 -10.84
N CYS A 164 4.68 14.52 -10.00
CA CYS A 164 4.11 15.84 -9.76
C CYS A 164 3.81 16.00 -8.28
N ASP A 165 3.93 17.22 -7.78
CA ASP A 165 3.55 17.53 -6.42
C ASP A 165 2.04 17.52 -6.27
N ILE A 166 1.56 16.95 -5.17
CA ILE A 166 0.15 16.91 -4.81
C ILE A 166 -0.04 17.47 -3.38
N PRO A 167 -1.19 18.11 -3.09
CA PRO A 167 -1.39 18.80 -1.82
C PRO A 167 -1.44 17.85 -0.61
N THR A 168 -1.74 16.57 -0.83
CA THR A 168 -1.79 15.54 0.21
C THR A 168 -1.56 14.16 -0.39
N ALA A 169 -0.93 13.27 0.35
CA ALA A 169 -0.86 11.86 -0.02
C ALA A 169 -2.24 11.20 0.08
N VAL A 170 -2.50 10.17 -0.73
CA VAL A 170 -3.77 9.42 -0.71
C VAL A 170 -3.50 8.00 -0.21
N GLY A 171 -4.21 7.61 0.85
CA GLY A 171 -3.91 6.44 1.66
C GLY A 171 -4.20 5.08 1.03
N PHE A 172 -4.79 5.01 -0.20
CA PHE A 172 -5.06 3.71 -0.83
C PHE A 172 -3.78 2.93 -1.15
N CYS A 173 -2.69 3.65 -1.51
CA CYS A 173 -1.34 3.14 -1.73
C CYS A 173 -0.36 4.28 -1.49
N MET A 174 0.21 4.38 -0.30
CA MET A 174 1.07 5.49 0.10
C MET A 174 2.42 4.99 0.57
N TYR A 175 3.46 5.28 -0.20
CA TYR A 175 4.85 5.09 0.23
C TYR A 175 5.22 6.20 1.21
N ILE A 176 5.84 5.85 2.32
CA ILE A 176 6.30 6.78 3.37
C ILE A 176 7.75 6.46 3.68
N ARG A 177 8.63 7.43 3.53
CA ARG A 177 10.02 7.28 3.98
C ARG A 177 10.07 7.19 5.50
N ARG A 178 10.92 6.32 6.01
CA ARG A 178 11.05 6.10 7.47
C ARG A 178 11.52 7.35 8.20
N ASP A 179 12.44 8.11 7.64
CA ASP A 179 12.91 9.37 8.25
C ASP A 179 11.80 10.43 8.31
N ALA A 180 10.93 10.48 7.31
CA ALA A 180 9.76 11.36 7.31
C ALA A 180 8.72 10.91 8.35
N LEU A 181 8.44 9.62 8.43
CA LEU A 181 7.52 9.06 9.43
C LEU A 181 8.04 9.32 10.85
N ALA A 182 9.34 9.16 11.09
CA ALA A 182 9.95 9.45 12.38
C ALA A 182 9.87 10.95 12.77
N ALA A 183 9.88 11.83 11.78
CA ALA A 183 9.77 13.28 12.01
C ALA A 183 8.33 13.74 12.19
N ALA A 184 7.38 13.18 11.42
CA ALA A 184 5.97 13.58 11.44
C ALA A 184 5.16 12.88 12.55
N GLY A 185 5.58 11.68 12.95
CA GLY A 185 4.83 10.82 13.87
C GLY A 185 3.77 9.96 13.17
N ASP A 186 3.04 9.22 13.99
CA ASP A 186 1.97 8.31 13.58
C ASP A 186 0.66 9.08 13.29
N PHE A 187 -0.35 8.40 12.72
CA PHE A 187 -1.70 8.97 12.61
C PHE A 187 -2.30 9.27 13.98
N ASP A 188 -2.86 10.46 14.14
CA ASP A 188 -3.57 10.84 15.35
C ASP A 188 -4.93 10.13 15.44
N VAL A 189 -4.96 9.01 16.17
CA VAL A 189 -6.16 8.19 16.36
C VAL A 189 -7.26 8.96 17.11
N ALA A 190 -6.89 9.89 18.00
CA ALA A 190 -7.86 10.68 18.75
C ALA A 190 -8.56 11.71 17.86
N ALA A 191 -7.82 12.34 16.94
CA ALA A 191 -8.36 13.35 16.04
C ALA A 191 -9.12 12.76 14.85
N PHE A 192 -8.65 11.64 14.28
CA PHE A 192 -9.21 11.08 13.04
C PHE A 192 -10.12 9.88 13.25
N GLY A 193 -10.20 9.36 14.47
CA GLY A 193 -11.19 8.36 14.88
C GLY A 193 -11.08 7.02 14.17
N ARG A 194 -12.26 6.41 13.94
CA ARG A 194 -12.45 5.12 13.24
C ARG A 194 -12.78 5.32 11.79
#